data_549370d06a906e45860a4a24841b6da5
#
_entry.id   549370d06a906e45860a4a24841b6da5
#
_cell.length_a   1.000
_cell.length_b   1.000
_cell.length_c   1.000
_cell.angle_alpha   90.00
_cell.angle_beta   90.00
_cell.angle_gamma   90.00
#
_symmetry.space_group_name_H-M   'P 1'
#
loop_
_entity.id
_entity.type
_entity.pdbx_description
1 polymer ?
#
loop_
_entity_poly.entity_id
_entity_poly.type
_entity_poly.pdbx_seq_one_letter_code
_entity_poly.pdbx_strand_id
1 'polypeptide(L)'
;MTRHGKLNLIGMLSLPAVTMVAVMLATQNGVFDAYAATYGYLFVINAIPMLLGGLASWLLLRKATGDRARMIAITPTIIPAAIGIVWYLWRAIFPAEVAPGAEYIAAPQYLLIWVVGISVLAWIGGRFVNKT
;
A
#
# COMPACT_ATOMS: atom_id res chain seq x y z
N MET A 1 4.34 1.62 -21.57
CA MET A 1 3.51 1.47 -20.35
C MET A 1 2.39 2.48 -20.38
N THR A 2 1.17 2.05 -20.10
CA THR A 2 0.00 2.92 -20.09
C THR A 2 0.02 3.88 -18.89
N ARG A 3 -0.81 4.92 -18.95
CA ARG A 3 -0.97 5.87 -17.83
C ARG A 3 -1.35 5.15 -16.53
N HIS A 4 -2.32 4.22 -16.61
CA HIS A 4 -2.77 3.47 -15.43
C HIS A 4 -1.69 2.50 -14.92
N GLY A 5 -0.90 1.91 -15.82
CA GLY A 5 0.24 1.08 -15.44
C GLY A 5 1.29 1.88 -14.67
N LYS A 6 1.56 3.12 -15.12
CA LYS A 6 2.49 4.01 -14.41
C LYS A 6 1.97 4.39 -13.03
N LEU A 7 0.68 4.70 -12.92
CA LEU A 7 0.04 5.01 -11.63
C LEU A 7 0.11 3.81 -10.69
N ASN A 8 -0.11 2.61 -11.21
CA ASN A 8 0.01 1.38 -10.41
C ASN A 8 1.42 1.23 -9.86
N LEU A 9 2.44 1.41 -10.69
CA LEU A 9 3.84 1.31 -10.27
C LEU A 9 4.18 2.37 -9.22
N ILE A 10 3.73 3.61 -9.42
CA ILE A 10 3.94 4.69 -8.46
C ILE A 10 3.29 4.33 -7.11
N GLY A 11 2.06 3.80 -7.14
CA GLY A 11 1.37 3.34 -5.94
C GLY A 11 2.12 2.25 -5.21
N MET A 12 2.67 1.26 -5.95
CA MET A 12 3.46 0.19 -5.37
C MET A 12 4.71 0.69 -4.66
N LEU A 13 5.37 1.71 -5.21
CA LEU A 13 6.62 2.24 -4.65
C LEU A 13 6.38 3.28 -3.56
N SER A 14 5.23 3.95 -3.56
CA SER A 14 4.94 5.06 -2.67
C SER A 14 4.89 4.65 -1.20
N LEU A 15 4.23 3.56 -0.87
CA LEU A 15 4.07 3.13 0.52
C LEU A 15 5.40 2.71 1.16
N PRO A 16 6.22 1.85 0.53
CA PRO A 16 7.54 1.56 1.09
C PRO A 16 8.40 2.80 1.29
N ALA A 17 8.38 3.75 0.34
CA ALA A 17 9.13 4.99 0.46
C ALA A 17 8.64 5.84 1.65
N VAL A 18 7.33 6.00 1.78
CA VAL A 18 6.73 6.75 2.89
C VAL A 18 7.00 6.05 4.22
N THR A 19 7.01 4.71 4.24
CA THR A 19 7.34 3.94 5.44
C THR A 19 8.76 4.28 5.92
N MET A 20 9.72 4.44 5.00
CA MET A 20 11.08 4.83 5.37
C MET A 20 11.11 6.21 6.02
N VAL A 21 10.35 7.18 5.47
CA VAL A 21 10.24 8.51 6.06
C VAL A 21 9.59 8.43 7.45
N ALA A 22 8.52 7.65 7.58
CA ALA A 22 7.83 7.46 8.86
C ALA A 22 8.75 6.85 9.91
N VAL A 23 9.56 5.85 9.54
CA VAL A 23 10.52 5.23 10.45
C VAL A 23 11.59 6.24 10.89
N MET A 24 12.06 7.09 9.96
CA MET A 24 12.98 8.19 10.30
C MET A 24 12.40 9.10 11.37
N LEU A 25 11.16 9.55 11.18
CA LEU A 25 10.47 10.43 12.13
C LEU A 25 10.24 9.71 13.47
N ALA A 26 9.84 8.45 13.43
CA ALA A 26 9.63 7.65 14.63
C ALA A 26 10.93 7.45 15.41
N THR A 27 12.06 7.25 14.71
CA THR A 27 13.39 7.16 15.33
C THR A 27 13.76 8.45 16.05
N GLN A 28 13.46 9.61 15.43
CA GLN A 28 13.71 10.92 16.06
C GLN A 28 12.86 11.10 17.31
N ASN A 29 11.65 10.51 17.34
CA ASN A 29 10.76 10.54 18.49
C ASN A 29 11.05 9.45 19.52
N GLY A 30 12.12 8.66 19.35
CA GLY A 30 12.52 7.63 20.29
C GLY A 30 11.73 6.32 20.21
N VAL A 31 10.90 6.13 19.17
CA VAL A 31 10.09 4.92 18.99
C VAL A 31 10.98 3.73 18.59
N PHE A 32 11.94 3.96 17.72
CA PHE A 32 12.85 2.93 17.23
C PHE A 32 14.31 3.37 17.40
N ASP A 33 15.19 2.38 17.54
CA ASP A 33 16.63 2.61 17.42
C ASP A 33 17.00 2.75 15.93
N ALA A 34 18.00 3.58 15.65
CA ALA A 34 18.41 3.91 14.28
C ALA A 34 19.31 2.81 13.67
N TYR A 35 18.83 1.58 13.61
CA TYR A 35 19.56 0.47 13.00
C TYR A 35 19.10 0.19 11.58
N ALA A 36 20.04 -0.11 10.70
CA ALA A 36 19.75 -0.48 9.31
C ALA A 36 18.81 -1.68 9.22
N ALA A 37 18.91 -2.64 10.15
CA ALA A 37 18.05 -3.81 10.20
C ALA A 37 16.57 -3.43 10.40
N THR A 38 16.29 -2.43 11.23
CA THR A 38 14.92 -1.93 11.45
C THR A 38 14.32 -1.37 10.16
N TYR A 39 15.10 -0.52 9.46
CA TYR A 39 14.66 0.05 8.18
C TYR A 39 14.42 -1.03 7.13
N GLY A 40 15.37 -1.97 7.00
CA GLY A 40 15.24 -3.05 6.03
C GLY A 40 14.04 -3.95 6.30
N TYR A 41 13.83 -4.33 7.54
CA TYR A 41 12.70 -5.16 7.94
C TYR A 41 11.36 -4.49 7.62
N LEU A 42 11.20 -3.24 8.03
CA LEU A 42 9.95 -2.50 7.82
C LEU A 42 9.71 -2.22 6.33
N PHE A 43 10.77 -1.96 5.57
CA PHE A 43 10.65 -1.82 4.12
C PHE A 43 10.09 -3.09 3.48
N VAL A 44 10.68 -4.24 3.81
CA VAL A 44 10.30 -5.54 3.22
C VAL A 44 8.85 -5.90 3.58
N ILE A 45 8.48 -5.83 4.86
CA ILE A 45 7.13 -6.23 5.27
C ILE A 45 6.04 -5.31 4.72
N ASN A 46 6.36 -4.04 4.42
CA ASN A 46 5.41 -3.12 3.78
C ASN A 46 5.43 -3.23 2.25
N ALA A 47 6.53 -3.72 1.68
CA ALA A 47 6.57 -3.99 0.25
C ALA A 47 5.70 -5.18 -0.15
N ILE A 48 5.53 -6.17 0.74
CA ILE A 48 4.74 -7.39 0.44
C ILE A 48 3.30 -7.05 0.05
N PRO A 49 2.51 -6.28 0.84
CA PRO A 49 1.15 -5.92 0.43
C PRO A 49 1.12 -5.16 -0.89
N MET A 50 2.08 -4.29 -1.11
CA MET A 50 2.14 -3.48 -2.34
C MET A 50 2.49 -4.32 -3.56
N LEU A 51 3.37 -5.32 -3.41
CA LEU A 51 3.67 -6.25 -4.50
C LEU A 51 2.44 -7.08 -4.87
N LEU A 52 1.71 -7.58 -3.86
CA LEU A 52 0.49 -8.36 -4.11
C LEU A 52 -0.61 -7.49 -4.72
N GLY A 53 -0.82 -6.28 -4.20
CA GLY A 53 -1.78 -5.33 -4.76
C GLY A 53 -1.41 -4.94 -6.18
N GLY A 54 -0.14 -4.67 -6.43
CA GLY A 54 0.37 -4.33 -7.76
C GLY A 54 0.20 -5.45 -8.76
N LEU A 55 0.44 -6.70 -8.33
CA LEU A 55 0.23 -7.87 -9.19
C LEU A 55 -1.25 -8.06 -9.51
N ALA A 56 -2.12 -7.95 -8.52
CA ALA A 56 -3.57 -8.03 -8.73
C ALA A 56 -4.04 -6.94 -9.69
N SER A 57 -3.59 -5.70 -9.48
CA SER A 57 -3.92 -4.59 -10.37
C SER A 57 -3.42 -4.82 -11.80
N TRP A 58 -2.20 -5.31 -11.94
CA TRP A 58 -1.63 -5.61 -13.26
C TRP A 58 -2.45 -6.66 -14.01
N LEU A 59 -2.84 -7.73 -13.32
CA LEU A 59 -3.68 -8.76 -13.92
C LEU A 59 -5.05 -8.23 -14.34
N LEU A 60 -5.65 -7.38 -13.51
CA LEU A 60 -6.93 -6.74 -13.84
C LEU A 60 -6.79 -5.74 -14.99
N LEU A 61 -5.70 -4.99 -15.04
CA LEU A 61 -5.43 -4.05 -16.14
C LEU A 61 -5.31 -4.76 -17.49
N ARG A 62 -4.77 -5.96 -17.51
CA ARG A 62 -4.65 -6.74 -18.77
C ARG A 62 -6.01 -7.07 -19.39
N LYS A 63 -7.04 -7.16 -18.56
CA LYS A 63 -8.40 -7.50 -19.00
C LYS A 63 -9.31 -6.28 -19.09
N ALA A 64 -8.85 -5.13 -18.61
CA ALA A 64 -9.66 -3.92 -18.55
C ALA A 64 -9.84 -3.28 -19.92
N THR A 65 -11.07 -2.92 -20.23
CA THR A 65 -11.43 -2.16 -21.44
C THR A 65 -12.05 -0.84 -21.02
N GLY A 66 -11.49 0.27 -21.48
CA GLY A 66 -11.96 1.62 -21.16
C GLY A 66 -11.39 2.16 -19.84
N ASP A 67 -11.53 3.47 -19.66
CA ASP A 67 -10.92 4.19 -18.54
C ASP A 67 -11.51 3.78 -17.18
N ARG A 68 -12.83 3.57 -17.10
CA ARG A 68 -13.46 3.17 -15.85
C ARG A 68 -12.94 1.83 -15.37
N ALA A 69 -12.84 0.85 -16.27
CA ALA A 69 -12.32 -0.47 -15.93
C ALA A 69 -10.87 -0.40 -15.48
N ARG A 70 -10.06 0.46 -16.13
CA ARG A 70 -8.66 0.66 -15.74
C ARG A 70 -8.52 1.34 -14.37
N MET A 71 -9.36 2.33 -14.09
CA MET A 71 -9.37 2.97 -12.77
C MET A 71 -9.72 1.96 -11.67
N ILE A 72 -10.72 1.13 -11.90
CA ILE A 72 -11.10 0.06 -10.96
C ILE A 72 -9.94 -0.94 -10.80
N ALA A 73 -9.28 -1.27 -11.90
CA ALA A 73 -8.20 -2.26 -11.90
C ALA A 73 -7.02 -1.86 -11.01
N ILE A 74 -6.73 -0.57 -10.87
CA ILE A 74 -5.59 -0.12 -10.04
C ILE A 74 -5.97 0.14 -8.58
N THR A 75 -7.24 0.01 -8.19
CA THR A 75 -7.66 0.23 -6.80
C THR A 75 -7.01 -0.70 -5.78
N PRO A 76 -6.69 -1.99 -6.09
CA PRO A 76 -5.96 -2.83 -5.15
C PRO A 76 -4.58 -2.31 -4.74
N THR A 77 -3.99 -1.45 -5.55
CA THR A 77 -2.72 -0.78 -5.22
C THR A 77 -2.95 0.59 -4.60
N ILE A 78 -3.76 1.42 -5.27
CA ILE A 78 -3.89 2.84 -4.92
C ILE A 78 -4.59 3.03 -3.57
N ILE A 79 -5.67 2.30 -3.29
CA ILE A 79 -6.42 2.47 -2.05
C ILE A 79 -5.63 2.01 -0.83
N PRO A 80 -5.03 0.79 -0.81
CA PRO A 80 -4.19 0.41 0.32
C PRO A 80 -2.97 1.33 0.49
N ALA A 81 -2.37 1.80 -0.60
CA ALA A 81 -1.25 2.73 -0.53
C ALA A 81 -1.67 4.04 0.14
N ALA A 82 -2.80 4.61 -0.26
CA ALA A 82 -3.31 5.86 0.30
C ALA A 82 -3.62 5.71 1.79
N ILE A 83 -4.30 4.63 2.16
CA ILE A 83 -4.63 4.33 3.56
C ILE A 83 -3.35 4.19 4.39
N GLY A 84 -2.40 3.42 3.89
CA GLY A 84 -1.13 3.18 4.57
C GLY A 84 -0.29 4.44 4.74
N ILE A 85 -0.21 5.26 3.69
CA ILE A 85 0.55 6.52 3.73
C ILE A 85 -0.01 7.45 4.80
N VAL A 86 -1.32 7.66 4.81
CA VAL A 86 -1.98 8.53 5.79
C VAL A 86 -1.77 8.00 7.19
N TRP A 87 -1.94 6.70 7.40
CA TRP A 87 -1.79 6.08 8.71
C TRP A 87 -0.36 6.17 9.23
N TYR A 88 0.64 5.84 8.41
CA TYR A 88 2.04 5.88 8.82
C TYR A 88 2.50 7.30 9.16
N LEU A 89 2.14 8.29 8.34
CA LEU A 89 2.49 9.69 8.61
C LEU A 89 1.82 10.20 9.89
N TRP A 90 0.56 9.84 10.08
CA TRP A 90 -0.15 10.22 11.30
C TRP A 90 0.51 9.61 12.54
N ARG A 91 0.84 8.33 12.50
CA ARG A 91 1.48 7.65 13.64
C ARG A 91 2.94 8.06 13.84
N ALA A 92 3.63 8.47 12.80
CA ALA A 92 4.99 9.00 12.92
C ALA A 92 5.00 10.35 13.64
N ILE A 93 4.00 11.19 13.37
CA ILE A 93 3.86 12.51 14.00
C ILE A 93 3.27 12.38 15.41
N PHE A 94 2.28 11.50 15.58
CA PHE A 94 1.58 11.27 16.86
C PHE A 94 1.76 9.81 17.29
N PRO A 95 2.90 9.43 17.88
CA PRO A 95 3.14 8.05 18.30
C PRO A 95 2.10 7.56 19.31
N ALA A 96 1.80 6.25 19.26
CA ALA A 96 0.91 5.65 20.24
C ALA A 96 1.55 5.68 21.63
N GLU A 97 0.73 5.87 22.66
CA GLU A 97 1.20 5.90 24.04
C GLU A 97 1.59 4.51 24.55
N VAL A 98 0.96 3.46 24.02
CA VAL A 98 1.20 2.07 24.43
C VAL A 98 1.81 1.33 23.26
N ALA A 99 2.98 0.68 23.48
CA ALA A 99 3.70 -0.13 22.50
C ALA A 99 3.82 0.55 21.13
N PRO A 100 4.39 1.76 21.04
CA PRO A 100 4.34 2.55 19.82
C PRO A 100 4.99 1.89 18.59
N GLY A 101 5.99 1.03 18.79
CA GLY A 101 6.66 0.34 17.68
C GLY A 101 5.88 -0.84 17.11
N ALA A 102 5.00 -1.45 17.90
CA ALA A 102 4.26 -2.65 17.50
C ALA A 102 3.28 -2.39 16.35
N GLU A 103 2.77 -1.16 16.21
CA GLU A 103 1.84 -0.77 15.16
C GLU A 103 2.46 -0.93 13.77
N TYR A 104 3.75 -0.66 13.63
CA TYR A 104 4.46 -0.75 12.35
C TYR A 104 4.59 -2.18 11.86
N ILE A 105 4.50 -3.15 12.76
CA ILE A 105 4.50 -4.58 12.42
C ILE A 105 3.08 -5.04 12.08
N ALA A 106 2.08 -4.54 12.81
CA ALA A 106 0.68 -4.92 12.61
C ALA A 106 0.09 -4.32 11.32
N ALA A 107 0.45 -3.10 10.97
CA ALA A 107 -0.13 -2.38 9.83
C ALA A 107 -0.02 -3.14 8.50
N PRO A 108 1.13 -3.75 8.13
CA PRO A 108 1.21 -4.52 6.88
C PRO A 108 0.22 -5.68 6.81
N GLN A 109 -0.11 -6.30 7.93
CA GLN A 109 -1.07 -7.40 7.98
C GLN A 109 -2.49 -6.89 7.67
N TYR A 110 -2.86 -5.74 8.22
CA TYR A 110 -4.13 -5.09 7.89
C TYR A 110 -4.17 -4.67 6.43
N LEU A 111 -3.06 -4.16 5.90
CA LEU A 111 -2.97 -3.79 4.49
C LEU A 111 -3.15 -5.00 3.57
N LEU A 112 -2.64 -6.17 3.94
CA LEU A 112 -2.87 -7.41 3.19
C LEU A 112 -4.36 -7.75 3.11
N ILE A 113 -5.09 -7.60 4.22
CA ILE A 113 -6.53 -7.82 4.25
C ILE A 113 -7.24 -6.84 3.31
N TRP A 114 -6.85 -5.55 3.35
CA TRP A 114 -7.40 -4.55 2.44
C TRP A 114 -7.10 -4.87 0.99
N VAL A 115 -5.87 -5.28 0.68
CA VAL A 115 -5.48 -5.65 -0.69
C VAL A 115 -6.35 -6.79 -1.20
N VAL A 116 -6.54 -7.85 -0.42
CA VAL A 116 -7.37 -8.99 -0.81
C VAL A 116 -8.82 -8.56 -1.04
N GLY A 117 -9.40 -7.84 -0.09
CA GLY A 117 -10.79 -7.38 -0.17
C GLY A 117 -11.03 -6.47 -1.36
N ILE A 118 -10.16 -5.49 -1.55
CA ILE A 118 -10.27 -4.55 -2.68
C ILE A 118 -10.03 -5.26 -4.01
N SER A 119 -9.12 -6.24 -4.06
CA SER A 119 -8.88 -7.03 -5.28
C SER A 119 -10.14 -7.79 -5.70
N VAL A 120 -10.85 -8.39 -4.76
CA VAL A 120 -12.12 -9.09 -5.05
C VAL A 120 -13.16 -8.09 -5.55
N LEU A 121 -13.31 -6.96 -4.87
CA LEU A 121 -14.27 -5.93 -5.27
C LEU A 121 -13.94 -5.35 -6.64
N ALA A 122 -12.67 -5.11 -6.93
CA ALA A 122 -12.21 -4.61 -8.22
C ALA A 122 -12.47 -5.62 -9.35
N TRP A 123 -12.26 -6.89 -9.07
CA TRP A 123 -12.54 -7.95 -10.03
C TRP A 123 -14.03 -8.00 -10.38
N ILE A 124 -14.89 -7.96 -9.36
CA ILE A 124 -16.34 -7.95 -9.56
C ILE A 124 -16.77 -6.68 -10.30
N GLY A 125 -16.33 -5.51 -9.82
CA GLY A 125 -16.69 -4.22 -10.43
C GLY A 125 -16.21 -4.11 -11.87
N GLY A 126 -15.00 -4.59 -12.15
CA GLY A 126 -14.44 -4.62 -13.50
C GLY A 126 -15.26 -5.46 -14.46
N ARG A 127 -15.80 -6.58 -14.01
CA ARG A 127 -16.68 -7.42 -14.85
C ARG A 127 -17.96 -6.69 -15.26
N PHE A 128 -18.54 -5.92 -14.35
CA PHE A 128 -19.72 -5.13 -14.67
C PHE A 128 -19.40 -4.01 -15.66
N VAL A 129 -18.31 -3.31 -15.46
CA VAL A 129 -17.91 -2.18 -16.31
C VAL A 129 -17.45 -2.67 -17.69
N ASN A 130 -16.72 -3.78 -17.76
CA ASN A 130 -16.27 -4.34 -19.05
C ASN A 130 -17.41 -4.84 -19.94
N LYS A 131 -18.59 -5.11 -19.38
CA LYS A 131 -19.76 -5.55 -20.15
C LYS A 131 -20.48 -4.39 -20.82
N THR A 132 -20.21 -3.18 -20.41
CA THR A 132 -20.80 -2.00 -20.99
C THR A 132 -19.89 -1.36 -22.03
#